data_f504b559e4cccc6be427ec3069c2b476
#
_entry.id   f504b559e4cccc6be427ec3069c2b476
#
_cell.length_a   1.000
_cell.length_b   1.000
_cell.length_c   1.000
_cell.angle_alpha   90.00
_cell.angle_beta   90.00
_cell.angle_gamma   90.00
#
_symmetry.space_group_name_H-M   'P 1'
#
loop_
_entity.id
_entity.type
_entity.pdbx_description
1 polymer ?
#
loop_
_entity_poly.entity_id
_entity_poly.type
_entity_poly.pdbx_seq_one_letter_code
_entity_poly.pdbx_strand_id
1 'polypeptide(L)'
;MFQRLLIVDGSSILNESYYGTLPEQMKREKDRSKWSAWYGEMLHNKEGVITNALFTTMKRLEKIITEQHFEYVAIAWDISSDTFRKNLYPEYKGNREKPDASFISQKNIFPKMLSDMGYPVICMNG
;
A
#
# COMPACT_ATOMS: atom_id res chain seq x y z
N MET A 1 -15.00 -8.33 29.87
CA MET A 1 -13.74 -8.28 29.12
C MET A 1 -13.96 -7.51 27.83
N PHE A 2 -13.13 -6.51 27.58
CA PHE A 2 -13.26 -5.69 26.38
C PHE A 2 -12.51 -6.33 25.22
N GLN A 3 -13.19 -6.41 24.07
CA GLN A 3 -12.57 -6.87 22.84
C GLN A 3 -12.02 -5.66 22.10
N ARG A 4 -10.81 -5.80 21.55
CA ARG A 4 -10.15 -4.71 20.87
C ARG A 4 -10.19 -4.95 19.36
N LEU A 5 -10.66 -3.95 18.64
CA LEU A 5 -10.74 -3.98 17.18
C LEU A 5 -9.73 -2.98 16.60
N LEU A 6 -8.90 -3.45 15.68
CA LEU A 6 -8.01 -2.58 14.92
C LEU A 6 -8.58 -2.41 13.51
N ILE A 7 -8.80 -1.16 13.12
CA ILE A 7 -9.18 -0.83 11.75
C ILE A 7 -7.99 -0.11 11.11
N VAL A 8 -7.48 -0.66 10.04
CA VAL A 8 -6.29 -0.14 9.36
C VAL A 8 -6.68 0.50 8.04
N ASP A 9 -6.20 1.71 7.78
CA ASP A 9 -6.30 2.34 6.47
C ASP A 9 -5.27 1.67 5.56
N GLY A 10 -5.74 0.72 4.75
CA GLY A 10 -4.86 -0.09 3.92
C GLY A 10 -4.09 0.70 2.89
N SER A 11 -4.75 1.70 2.29
CA SER A 11 -4.08 2.54 1.29
C SER A 11 -2.96 3.35 1.90
N SER A 12 -3.20 3.92 3.08
CA SER A 12 -2.20 4.75 3.76
C SER A 12 -0.99 3.94 4.20
N ILE A 13 -1.22 2.78 4.82
CA ILE A 13 -0.10 1.97 5.31
C ILE A 13 0.73 1.41 4.16
N LEU A 14 0.08 1.01 3.07
CA LEU A 14 0.80 0.51 1.90
C LEU A 14 1.64 1.62 1.27
N ASN A 15 1.06 2.81 1.15
CA ASN A 15 1.74 3.98 0.58
C ASN A 15 2.97 4.35 1.41
N GLU A 16 2.81 4.44 2.72
CA GLU A 16 3.92 4.75 3.63
C GLU A 16 5.02 3.69 3.56
N SER A 17 4.63 2.43 3.47
CA SER A 17 5.58 1.32 3.39
C SER A 17 6.36 1.34 2.08
N TYR A 18 5.69 1.72 0.99
CA TYR A 18 6.35 1.83 -0.31
C TYR A 18 7.40 2.93 -0.30
N TYR A 19 7.00 4.16 0.02
CA TYR A 19 7.91 5.29 -0.04
C TYR A 19 8.99 5.25 1.04
N GLY A 20 8.69 4.65 2.19
CA GLY A 20 9.65 4.53 3.28
C GLY A 20 10.78 3.54 3.03
N THR A 21 10.63 2.64 2.04
CA THR A 21 11.61 1.60 1.76
C THR A 21 12.24 1.72 0.38
N LEU A 22 12.09 2.85 -0.28
CA LEU A 22 12.75 3.10 -1.56
C LEU A 22 14.26 3.30 -1.36
N PRO A 23 15.09 2.85 -2.33
CA PRO A 23 16.51 3.20 -2.30
C PRO A 23 16.70 4.71 -2.25
N GLU A 24 17.71 5.16 -1.52
CA GLU A 24 17.96 6.59 -1.33
C GLU A 24 18.13 7.34 -2.66
N GLN A 25 18.85 6.76 -3.60
CA GLN A 25 19.06 7.38 -4.90
C GLN A 25 17.76 7.52 -5.67
N MET A 26 16.89 6.52 -5.55
CA MET A 26 15.58 6.55 -6.18
C MET A 26 14.71 7.65 -5.58
N LYS A 27 14.75 7.84 -4.26
CA LYS A 27 14.02 8.93 -3.61
C LYS A 27 14.45 10.30 -4.10
N ARG A 28 15.74 10.45 -4.42
CA ARG A 28 16.29 11.73 -4.87
C ARG A 28 16.01 12.02 -6.33
N GLU A 29 15.66 10.99 -7.11
CA GLU A 29 15.36 11.16 -8.53
C GLU A 29 13.97 11.75 -8.70
N LYS A 30 13.90 12.97 -9.23
CA LYS A 30 12.64 13.67 -9.42
C LYS A 30 11.87 13.18 -10.63
N ASP A 31 12.55 12.59 -11.60
CA ASP A 31 11.93 12.08 -12.80
C ASP A 31 11.56 10.60 -12.59
N ARG A 32 10.29 10.34 -12.33
CA ARG A 32 9.83 8.98 -12.05
C ARG A 32 9.96 8.04 -13.22
N SER A 33 10.07 8.54 -14.44
CA SER A 33 10.28 7.68 -15.59
C SER A 33 11.65 6.98 -15.52
N LYS A 34 12.56 7.48 -14.68
CA LYS A 34 13.89 6.87 -14.49
C LYS A 34 13.92 5.90 -13.31
N TRP A 35 12.83 5.78 -12.57
CA TRP A 35 12.80 4.96 -11.36
C TRP A 35 13.03 3.48 -11.64
N SER A 36 12.66 2.99 -12.82
CA SER A 36 12.86 1.58 -13.16
C SER A 36 14.34 1.15 -13.11
N ALA A 37 15.27 2.10 -13.21
CA ALA A 37 16.70 1.79 -13.12
C ALA A 37 17.08 1.23 -11.73
N TRP A 38 16.30 1.50 -10.70
CA TRP A 38 16.58 1.04 -9.34
C TRP A 38 15.74 -0.17 -8.92
N TYR A 39 14.94 -0.74 -9.83
CA TYR A 39 14.08 -1.88 -9.46
C TYR A 39 14.89 -3.08 -8.95
N GLY A 40 16.09 -3.29 -9.46
CA GLY A 40 16.94 -4.37 -8.98
C GLY A 40 17.42 -4.22 -7.56
N GLU A 41 17.38 -2.98 -7.03
CA GLU A 41 17.77 -2.71 -5.66
C GLU A 41 16.59 -2.75 -4.68
N MET A 42 15.37 -2.87 -5.20
CA MET A 42 14.17 -2.98 -4.40
C MET A 42 13.90 -4.44 -4.06
N LEU A 43 13.29 -4.66 -2.90
CA LEU A 43 12.88 -6.01 -2.52
C LEU A 43 11.91 -6.57 -3.57
N HIS A 44 12.18 -7.77 -4.05
CA HIS A 44 11.36 -8.42 -5.06
C HIS A 44 11.35 -9.94 -4.84
N ASN A 45 10.37 -10.62 -5.42
CA ASN A 45 10.29 -12.07 -5.33
C ASN A 45 11.10 -12.74 -6.43
N LYS A 46 11.05 -14.08 -6.49
CA LYS A 46 11.82 -14.84 -7.47
C LYS A 46 11.41 -14.55 -8.91
N GLU A 47 10.18 -14.09 -9.10
CA GLU A 47 9.64 -13.78 -10.42
C GLU A 47 9.89 -12.35 -10.84
N GLY A 48 10.57 -11.58 -9.99
CA GLY A 48 10.89 -10.19 -10.29
C GLY A 48 9.83 -9.18 -9.91
N VAL A 49 8.76 -9.61 -9.26
CA VAL A 49 7.71 -8.69 -8.80
C VAL A 49 8.22 -7.93 -7.59
N ILE A 50 8.14 -6.60 -7.65
CA ILE A 50 8.57 -5.74 -6.54
C ILE A 50 7.62 -5.94 -5.36
N THR A 51 8.17 -6.17 -4.16
CA THR A 51 7.39 -6.49 -2.96
C THR A 51 7.76 -5.65 -1.75
N ASN A 52 8.47 -4.55 -1.93
CA ASN A 52 8.92 -3.74 -0.79
C ASN A 52 7.75 -3.24 0.06
N ALA A 53 6.69 -2.75 -0.57
CA ALA A 53 5.53 -2.24 0.16
C ALA A 53 4.75 -3.37 0.82
N LEU A 54 4.51 -4.46 0.10
CA LEU A 54 3.75 -5.60 0.62
C LEU A 54 4.45 -6.20 1.85
N PHE A 55 5.74 -6.47 1.72
CA PHE A 55 6.53 -7.07 2.79
C PHE A 55 6.55 -6.17 4.03
N THR A 56 6.86 -4.90 3.84
CA THR A 56 6.95 -3.94 4.93
C THR A 56 5.61 -3.74 5.63
N THR A 57 4.53 -3.65 4.84
CA THR A 57 3.18 -3.51 5.40
C THR A 57 2.83 -4.72 6.27
N MET A 58 3.11 -5.92 5.78
CA MET A 58 2.79 -7.13 6.55
C MET A 58 3.59 -7.21 7.84
N LYS A 59 4.84 -6.82 7.81
CA LYS A 59 5.66 -6.77 9.03
C LYS A 59 5.13 -5.76 10.03
N ARG A 60 4.70 -4.60 9.55
CA ARG A 60 4.13 -3.57 10.42
C ARG A 60 2.82 -4.02 11.05
N LEU A 61 1.95 -4.65 10.25
CA LEU A 61 0.67 -5.17 10.76
C LEU A 61 0.91 -6.25 11.81
N GLU A 62 1.78 -7.20 11.53
CA GLU A 62 2.10 -8.28 12.46
C GLU A 62 2.62 -7.72 13.77
N LYS A 63 3.50 -6.74 13.71
CA LYS A 63 4.06 -6.11 14.91
C LYS A 63 2.99 -5.41 15.73
N ILE A 64 2.11 -4.64 15.09
CA ILE A 64 1.04 -3.92 15.79
C ILE A 64 0.09 -4.90 16.47
N ILE A 65 -0.32 -5.93 15.75
CA ILE A 65 -1.26 -6.93 16.26
C ILE A 65 -0.65 -7.67 17.45
N THR A 66 0.59 -8.08 17.33
CA THR A 66 1.28 -8.84 18.38
C THR A 66 1.53 -7.99 19.62
N GLU A 67 2.02 -6.77 19.45
CA GLU A 67 2.38 -5.90 20.57
C GLU A 67 1.16 -5.31 21.28
N GLN A 68 0.08 -5.03 20.54
CA GLN A 68 -1.09 -4.37 21.08
C GLN A 68 -2.22 -5.33 21.45
N HIS A 69 -2.09 -6.61 21.14
CA HIS A 69 -3.06 -7.66 21.50
C HIS A 69 -4.48 -7.38 21.01
N PHE A 70 -4.62 -7.11 19.71
CA PHE A 70 -5.95 -6.94 19.12
C PHE A 70 -6.58 -8.31 18.83
N GLU A 71 -7.86 -8.45 19.18
CA GLU A 71 -8.62 -9.67 18.88
C GLU A 71 -9.19 -9.65 17.47
N TYR A 72 -9.50 -8.47 16.95
CA TYR A 72 -10.07 -8.31 15.61
C TYR A 72 -9.30 -7.28 14.83
N VAL A 73 -9.07 -7.57 13.57
CA VAL A 73 -8.37 -6.67 12.66
C VAL A 73 -9.17 -6.60 11.36
N ALA A 74 -9.43 -5.40 10.87
CA ALA A 74 -10.07 -5.17 9.59
C ALA A 74 -9.27 -4.15 8.81
N ILE A 75 -9.16 -4.36 7.50
CA ILE A 75 -8.42 -3.47 6.62
C ILE A 75 -9.42 -2.71 5.76
N ALA A 76 -9.45 -1.39 5.92
CA ALA A 76 -10.28 -0.55 5.07
C ALA A 76 -9.54 -0.28 3.77
N TRP A 77 -10.18 -0.56 2.64
CA TRP A 77 -9.59 -0.41 1.32
C TRP A 77 -10.49 0.45 0.46
N ASP A 78 -9.94 1.54 -0.03
CA ASP A 78 -10.69 2.51 -0.84
C ASP A 78 -10.43 2.23 -2.32
N ILE A 79 -11.44 1.66 -2.99
CA ILE A 79 -11.31 1.27 -4.39
C ILE A 79 -11.65 2.41 -5.33
N SER A 80 -12.64 3.22 -4.99
CA SER A 80 -13.27 4.11 -5.95
C SER A 80 -13.15 5.59 -5.62
N SER A 81 -12.53 5.95 -4.49
CA SER A 81 -12.46 7.35 -4.08
C SER A 81 -11.79 8.23 -5.13
N ASP A 82 -10.72 7.73 -5.72
CA ASP A 82 -9.98 8.52 -6.71
C ASP A 82 -10.82 8.77 -7.96
N THR A 83 -11.55 7.74 -8.41
CA THR A 83 -12.42 7.88 -9.58
C THR A 83 -13.57 8.83 -9.30
N PHE A 84 -14.23 8.68 -8.14
CA PHE A 84 -15.36 9.51 -7.76
C PHE A 84 -14.95 10.98 -7.63
N ARG A 85 -13.89 11.24 -6.91
CA ARG A 85 -13.41 12.61 -6.71
C ARG A 85 -12.90 13.23 -8.00
N LYS A 86 -12.29 12.43 -8.86
CA LYS A 86 -11.81 12.89 -10.15
C LYS A 86 -12.95 13.30 -11.05
N ASN A 87 -14.09 12.62 -10.96
CA ASN A 87 -15.27 12.97 -11.73
C ASN A 87 -15.91 14.27 -11.24
N LEU A 88 -15.95 14.47 -9.92
CA LEU A 88 -16.52 15.68 -9.33
C LEU A 88 -15.60 16.88 -9.48
N TYR A 89 -14.31 16.66 -9.30
CA TYR A 89 -13.31 17.71 -9.34
C TYR A 89 -12.17 17.24 -10.25
N PRO A 90 -12.29 17.51 -11.56
CA PRO A 90 -11.28 17.03 -12.50
C PRO A 90 -9.84 17.41 -12.15
N GLU A 91 -9.68 18.52 -11.41
CA GLU A 91 -8.35 18.96 -10.98
C GLU A 91 -7.89 18.33 -9.67
N TYR A 92 -8.78 17.56 -9.02
CA TYR A 92 -8.41 16.88 -7.78
C TYR A 92 -7.33 15.84 -8.09
N LYS A 93 -6.20 15.97 -7.46
CA LYS A 93 -5.02 15.15 -7.72
C LYS A 93 -4.46 15.31 -9.13
N GLY A 94 -4.93 16.30 -9.90
CA GLY A 94 -4.43 16.53 -11.24
C GLY A 94 -2.95 16.91 -11.28
N ASN A 95 -2.45 17.52 -10.21
CA ASN A 95 -1.06 17.91 -10.10
C ASN A 95 -0.18 16.86 -9.45
N ARG A 96 -0.76 15.75 -9.01
CA ARG A 96 0.02 14.66 -8.45
C ARG A 96 0.62 13.82 -9.57
N GLU A 97 1.86 13.42 -9.37
CA GLU A 97 2.49 12.51 -10.30
C GLU A 97 1.79 11.16 -10.25
N LYS A 98 1.75 10.48 -11.41
CA LYS A 98 1.18 9.13 -11.47
C LYS A 98 2.03 8.20 -10.60
N PRO A 99 1.38 7.28 -9.87
CA PRO A 99 2.14 6.28 -9.13
C PRO A 99 3.04 5.47 -10.05
N ASP A 100 4.20 5.08 -9.54
CA ASP A 100 5.11 4.25 -10.30
C ASP A 100 4.51 2.85 -10.51
N ALA A 101 4.88 2.21 -11.62
CA ALA A 101 4.39 0.88 -11.94
C ALA A 101 4.69 -0.14 -10.84
N SER A 102 5.84 -0.01 -10.16
CA SER A 102 6.20 -0.89 -9.07
C SER A 102 5.27 -0.76 -7.87
N PHE A 103 4.68 0.41 -7.65
CA PHE A 103 3.66 0.60 -6.61
C PHE A 103 2.30 0.07 -7.07
N ILE A 104 1.92 0.36 -8.31
CA ILE A 104 0.63 -0.06 -8.85
C ILE A 104 0.48 -1.57 -8.81
N SER A 105 1.53 -2.32 -9.18
CA SER A 105 1.48 -3.78 -9.14
C SER A 105 1.24 -4.30 -7.73
N GLN A 106 1.86 -3.70 -6.72
CA GLN A 106 1.67 -4.09 -5.33
C GLN A 106 0.29 -3.70 -4.82
N LYS A 107 -0.20 -2.52 -5.22
CA LYS A 107 -1.54 -2.06 -4.87
C LYS A 107 -2.61 -3.03 -5.38
N ASN A 108 -2.41 -3.56 -6.58
CA ASN A 108 -3.36 -4.50 -7.17
C ASN A 108 -3.33 -5.88 -6.48
N ILE A 109 -2.19 -6.28 -5.95
CA ILE A 109 -2.04 -7.56 -5.25
C ILE A 109 -2.56 -7.51 -3.81
N PHE A 110 -2.45 -6.37 -3.17
CA PHE A 110 -2.60 -6.24 -1.72
C PHE A 110 -3.94 -6.73 -1.17
N PRO A 111 -5.12 -6.32 -1.72
CA PRO A 111 -6.39 -6.77 -1.14
C PRO A 111 -6.57 -8.28 -1.18
N LYS A 112 -6.20 -8.92 -2.29
CA LYS A 112 -6.32 -10.36 -2.41
C LYS A 112 -5.36 -11.08 -1.47
N MET A 113 -4.14 -10.56 -1.33
CA MET A 113 -3.16 -11.13 -0.42
C MET A 113 -3.67 -11.10 1.02
N LEU A 114 -4.23 -9.98 1.44
CA LEU A 114 -4.80 -9.84 2.78
C LEU A 114 -5.93 -10.83 3.01
N SER A 115 -6.82 -10.94 2.03
CA SER A 115 -7.95 -11.84 2.10
C SER A 115 -7.49 -13.29 2.19
N ASP A 116 -6.50 -13.65 1.38
CA ASP A 116 -5.92 -15.01 1.40
C ASP A 116 -5.25 -15.33 2.72
N MET A 117 -4.75 -14.34 3.42
CA MET A 117 -4.12 -14.50 4.74
C MET A 117 -5.13 -14.47 5.89
N GLY A 118 -6.41 -14.29 5.59
CA GLY A 118 -7.46 -14.31 6.58
C GLY A 118 -7.82 -12.96 7.19
N TYR A 119 -7.28 -11.86 6.68
CA TYR A 119 -7.67 -10.53 7.14
C TYR A 119 -8.93 -10.06 6.43
N PRO A 120 -9.97 -9.64 7.18
CA PRO A 120 -11.14 -9.04 6.55
C PRO A 120 -10.76 -7.73 5.84
N VAL A 121 -11.14 -7.62 4.57
CA VAL A 121 -10.92 -6.41 3.79
C VAL A 121 -12.27 -5.77 3.53
N ILE A 122 -12.44 -4.55 4.03
CA ILE A 122 -13.68 -3.80 3.86
C ILE A 122 -13.45 -2.81 2.72
N CYS A 123 -14.10 -3.04 1.59
CA CYS A 123 -13.98 -2.16 0.44
C CYS A 123 -14.92 -0.99 0.61
N MET A 124 -14.38 0.21 0.53
CA MET A 124 -15.15 1.43 0.70
C MET A 124 -15.31 2.14 -0.62
N ASN A 125 -16.54 2.53 -0.90
CA ASN A 125 -16.87 3.29 -2.09
C ASN A 125 -17.01 4.76 -1.72
N GLY A 126 -16.20 5.56 -2.34
CA GLY A 126 -16.35 6.93 -2.11
C GLY A 126 -15.26 7.76 -1.73
#